data_7dc6d587877715b01706fd87b827a95a
#
_entry.id   7dc6d587877715b01706fd87b827a95a
#
_cell.length_a   1.000
_cell.length_b   1.000
_cell.length_c   1.000
_cell.angle_alpha   90.00
_cell.angle_beta   90.00
_cell.angle_gamma   90.00
#
_symmetry.space_group_name_H-M   'P 1'
#
loop_
_entity.id
_entity.type
_entity.pdbx_description
1 polymer ?
#
loop_
_entity_poly.entity_id
_entity_poly.type
_entity_poly.pdbx_seq_one_letter_code
_entity_poly.pdbx_strand_id
1 'polypeptide(L)'
;MQFQTVDEEQEEETLPPDKQHLRVMLDKRNRKGKEVTLITDFIGTDDDLKDLARTLKTKCGVGGSARGGEILLQGDFRTKLRDLLVTLGYVKTKLI
;
A
#
# COMPACT_ATOMS: atom_id res chain seq x y z
N MET A 1 0.87 32.58 -11.76
CA MET A 1 0.84 32.14 -11.59
C MET A 1 0.80 31.51 -11.18
N GLN A 2 0.79 31.28 -11.18
CA GLN A 2 0.72 30.62 -10.87
C GLN A 2 0.64 29.88 -10.44
N PHE A 3 0.81 29.69 -10.44
CA PHE A 3 0.68 28.98 -10.00
C PHE A 3 0.54 28.22 -9.61
N GLN A 4 0.67 27.99 -9.49
CA GLN A 4 0.50 27.30 -9.14
C GLN A 4 0.39 26.58 -8.67
N THR A 5 0.55 26.60 -8.73
CA THR A 5 0.36 25.96 -8.36
C THR A 5 0.07 25.22 -7.95
N VAL A 6 0.04 25.08 -7.96
CA VAL A 6 -0.32 24.42 -7.69
C VAL A 6 -0.48 23.55 -7.59
N ASP A 7 -0.34 23.16 -7.87
CA ASP A 7 -0.51 22.41 -7.88
C ASP A 7 -0.30 21.80 -7.38
N GLU A 8 0.13 21.78 -7.30
CA GLU A 8 0.35 21.34 -6.93
C GLU A 8 0.24 20.74 -6.23
N GLU A 9 0.18 20.82 -6.11
CA GLU A 9 -0.06 20.36 -5.56
C GLU A 9 -0.44 19.52 -5.29
N GLN A 10 -0.50 19.43 -5.45
CA GLN A 10 -0.89 18.55 -5.38
C GLN A 10 -0.31 17.39 -5.38
N GLU A 11 0.39 17.34 -5.73
CA GLU A 11 1.05 16.19 -5.70
C GLU A 11 1.53 16.03 -4.41
N GLU A 12 1.14 15.03 -3.76
CA GLU A 12 1.52 14.82 -2.47
C GLU A 12 2.84 14.22 -2.37
N GLU A 13 3.67 14.70 -1.47
CA GLU A 13 4.88 14.01 -1.17
C GLU A 13 4.55 12.74 -0.44
N THR A 14 5.36 11.72 -0.63
CA THR A 14 5.18 10.48 0.10
C THR A 14 5.60 10.69 1.55
N LEU A 15 4.72 10.36 2.47
CA LEU A 15 5.06 10.42 3.88
C LEU A 15 6.12 9.38 4.21
N PRO A 16 7.03 9.67 5.15
CA PRO A 16 7.97 8.64 5.59
C PRO A 16 7.21 7.48 6.22
N PRO A 17 7.83 6.29 6.24
CA PRO A 17 7.12 5.10 6.73
C PRO A 17 6.52 5.25 8.11
N ASP A 18 7.22 5.89 9.04
CA ASP A 18 6.73 6.00 10.41
C ASP A 18 5.54 6.96 10.54
N LYS A 19 5.22 7.68 9.48
CA LYS A 19 4.06 8.58 9.47
C LYS A 19 2.88 7.98 8.73
N GLN A 20 3.04 6.82 8.12
CA GLN A 20 1.97 6.17 7.38
C GLN A 20 1.11 5.35 8.32
N HIS A 21 -0.20 5.38 8.10
CA HIS A 21 -1.15 4.60 8.88
C HIS A 21 -1.79 3.56 7.98
N LEU A 22 -0.99 2.60 7.53
CA LEU A 22 -1.46 1.60 6.60
C LEU A 22 -2.40 0.61 7.28
N ARG A 23 -3.37 0.11 6.50
CA ARG A 23 -4.31 -0.88 6.98
C ARG A 23 -4.20 -2.10 6.09
N VAL A 24 -4.09 -3.27 6.72
CA VAL A 24 -3.98 -4.53 6.00
C VAL A 24 -5.23 -5.34 6.28
N MET A 25 -5.92 -5.76 5.23
CA MET A 25 -7.17 -6.48 5.39
C MET A 25 -7.35 -7.46 4.24
N LEU A 26 -8.29 -8.37 4.41
CA LEU A 26 -8.64 -9.29 3.35
C LEU A 26 -9.75 -8.65 2.52
N ASP A 27 -9.54 -8.63 1.21
CA ASP A 27 -10.55 -8.10 0.29
C ASP A 27 -11.38 -9.26 -0.21
N LYS A 28 -12.62 -9.32 0.24
CA LYS A 28 -13.50 -10.43 -0.11
C LYS A 28 -14.49 -10.09 -1.22
N ARG A 29 -14.33 -8.93 -1.82
CA ARG A 29 -15.28 -8.49 -2.82
C ARG A 29 -15.09 -9.28 -4.10
N ASN A 30 -16.12 -10.03 -4.47
CA ASN A 30 -16.23 -10.62 -5.81
C ASN A 30 -14.95 -11.27 -6.33
N ARG A 31 -14.39 -12.19 -5.58
CA ARG A 31 -13.16 -12.85 -5.98
C ARG A 31 -13.35 -14.32 -6.34
N LYS A 32 -14.59 -14.77 -6.44
CA LYS A 32 -14.88 -16.15 -6.83
C LYS A 32 -14.11 -17.15 -6.00
N GLY A 33 -14.10 -16.96 -4.70
CA GLY A 33 -13.42 -17.84 -3.79
C GLY A 33 -11.94 -17.60 -3.65
N LYS A 34 -11.38 -16.65 -4.39
CA LYS A 34 -9.97 -16.32 -4.25
C LYS A 34 -9.80 -15.23 -3.22
N GLU A 35 -8.74 -15.32 -2.47
CA GLU A 35 -8.45 -14.33 -1.46
C GLU A 35 -7.45 -13.33 -1.99
N VAL A 36 -7.64 -12.08 -1.60
CA VAL A 36 -6.76 -10.98 -1.97
C VAL A 36 -6.50 -10.17 -0.72
N THR A 37 -5.23 -9.88 -0.46
CA THR A 37 -4.87 -9.01 0.66
C THR A 37 -4.80 -7.59 0.16
N LEU A 38 -5.45 -6.69 0.87
CA LEU A 38 -5.54 -5.29 0.50
C LEU A 38 -4.83 -4.43 1.52
N ILE A 39 -3.96 -3.54 1.05
CA ILE A 39 -3.31 -2.54 1.88
C ILE A 39 -3.84 -1.20 1.45
N THR A 40 -4.33 -0.40 2.40
CA THR A 40 -4.95 0.89 2.08
C THR A 40 -4.28 2.02 2.85
N ASP A 41 -4.67 3.23 2.48
CA ASP A 41 -4.30 4.47 3.19
C ASP A 41 -2.84 4.86 3.03
N PHE A 42 -2.22 4.43 1.94
CA PHE A 42 -0.89 4.91 1.61
C PHE A 42 -0.99 6.36 1.13
N ILE A 43 -0.17 7.22 1.69
CA ILE A 43 -0.14 8.63 1.31
C ILE A 43 1.18 8.90 0.61
N GLY A 44 1.11 9.22 -0.67
CA GLY A 44 2.30 9.49 -1.46
C GLY A 44 2.03 9.38 -2.93
N THR A 45 3.12 9.41 -3.71
CA THR A 45 3.04 9.34 -5.16
C THR A 45 2.76 7.93 -5.61
N ASP A 46 2.21 7.80 -6.81
CA ASP A 46 1.99 6.49 -7.40
C ASP A 46 3.28 5.73 -7.61
N ASP A 47 4.35 6.43 -7.97
CA ASP A 47 5.64 5.78 -8.17
C ASP A 47 6.12 5.12 -6.88
N ASP A 48 6.01 5.83 -5.76
CA ASP A 48 6.43 5.27 -4.48
C ASP A 48 5.51 4.14 -4.04
N LEU A 49 4.21 4.26 -4.33
CA LEU A 49 3.27 3.19 -4.04
C LEU A 49 3.64 1.93 -4.82
N LYS A 50 3.99 2.09 -6.09
CA LYS A 50 4.35 0.95 -6.94
C LYS A 50 5.65 0.33 -6.50
N ASP A 51 6.60 1.14 -6.03
CA ASP A 51 7.85 0.60 -5.50
C ASP A 51 7.59 -0.25 -4.26
N LEU A 52 6.76 0.24 -3.36
CA LEU A 52 6.41 -0.54 -2.18
C LEU A 52 5.71 -1.84 -2.59
N ALA A 53 4.77 -1.76 -3.52
CA ALA A 53 4.07 -2.93 -3.99
C ALA A 53 5.03 -3.95 -4.59
N ARG A 54 6.01 -3.49 -5.35
CA ARG A 54 6.99 -4.39 -5.96
C ARG A 54 7.78 -5.13 -4.89
N THR A 55 8.20 -4.40 -3.85
CA THR A 55 8.92 -5.01 -2.74
C THR A 55 8.06 -6.08 -2.07
N LEU A 56 6.80 -5.77 -1.81
CA LEU A 56 5.91 -6.70 -1.14
C LEU A 56 5.60 -7.92 -2.00
N LYS A 57 5.39 -7.70 -3.30
CA LYS A 57 5.16 -8.83 -4.21
C LYS A 57 6.34 -9.77 -4.24
N THR A 58 7.53 -9.21 -4.30
CA THR A 58 8.76 -10.01 -4.32
C THR A 58 8.89 -10.81 -3.02
N LYS A 59 8.65 -10.18 -1.89
CA LYS A 59 8.79 -10.85 -0.59
C LYS A 59 7.75 -11.93 -0.37
N CYS A 60 6.56 -11.78 -0.92
CA CYS A 60 5.51 -12.78 -0.79
C CYS A 60 5.51 -13.77 -1.94
N GLY A 61 6.21 -13.47 -3.03
CA GLY A 61 6.28 -14.36 -4.18
C GLY A 61 4.97 -14.45 -4.94
N VAL A 62 4.20 -13.36 -5.00
CA VAL A 62 2.88 -13.38 -5.63
C VAL A 62 2.70 -12.17 -6.52
N GLY A 63 1.67 -12.19 -7.33
CA GLY A 63 1.30 -11.07 -8.15
C GLY A 63 0.40 -10.11 -7.42
N GLY A 64 0.22 -8.94 -7.99
CA GLY A 64 -0.63 -7.92 -7.42
C GLY A 64 -0.60 -6.66 -8.22
N SER A 65 -1.27 -5.65 -7.73
CA SER A 65 -1.32 -4.35 -8.40
C SER A 65 -1.39 -3.26 -7.35
N ALA A 66 -1.15 -2.02 -7.81
CA ALA A 66 -1.15 -0.87 -6.92
C ALA A 66 -1.63 0.36 -7.66
N ARG A 67 -2.55 1.08 -7.04
CA ARG A 67 -2.95 2.38 -7.54
C ARG A 67 -3.85 3.05 -6.52
N GLY A 68 -3.89 4.38 -6.55
CA GLY A 68 -4.83 5.11 -5.72
C GLY A 68 -4.63 4.93 -4.24
N GLY A 69 -3.39 4.75 -3.81
CA GLY A 69 -3.12 4.56 -2.39
C GLY A 69 -3.38 3.16 -1.88
N GLU A 70 -3.68 2.22 -2.77
CA GLU A 70 -4.01 0.84 -2.38
C GLU A 70 -3.10 -0.14 -3.08
N ILE A 71 -2.78 -1.23 -2.39
CA ILE A 71 -2.01 -2.33 -2.95
C ILE A 71 -2.82 -3.60 -2.78
N LEU A 72 -2.94 -4.37 -3.86
CA LEU A 72 -3.62 -5.66 -3.85
C LEU A 72 -2.59 -6.76 -4.08
N LEU A 73 -2.59 -7.78 -3.25
CA LEU A 73 -1.74 -8.94 -3.43
C LEU A 73 -2.59 -10.19 -3.43
N GLN A 74 -2.29 -11.08 -4.36
CA GLN A 74 -3.07 -12.32 -4.50
C GLN A 74 -2.73 -13.28 -3.38
N GLY A 75 -3.74 -13.72 -2.64
CA GLY A 75 -3.57 -14.62 -1.52
C GLY A 75 -3.85 -13.93 -0.20
N ASP A 76 -3.84 -14.71 0.88
CA ASP A 76 -4.04 -14.17 2.21
C ASP A 76 -2.69 -14.07 2.91
N PHE A 77 -2.14 -12.88 2.95
CA PHE A 77 -0.86 -12.61 3.56
C PHE A 77 -0.97 -11.51 4.63
N ARG A 78 -2.12 -11.42 5.27
CA ARG A 78 -2.37 -10.31 6.19
C ARG A 78 -1.32 -10.18 7.27
N THR A 79 -1.06 -11.24 8.01
CA THR A 79 -0.10 -11.18 9.11
C THR A 79 1.30 -10.98 8.59
N LYS A 80 1.67 -11.70 7.53
CA LYS A 80 3.00 -11.58 6.96
C LYS A 80 3.24 -10.17 6.46
N LEU A 81 2.25 -9.56 5.82
CA LEU A 81 2.40 -8.21 5.29
C LEU A 81 2.47 -7.19 6.41
N ARG A 82 1.64 -7.34 7.47
CA ARG A 82 1.75 -6.45 8.59
C ARG A 82 3.15 -6.49 9.19
N ASP A 83 3.67 -7.69 9.41
CA ASP A 83 4.99 -7.83 10.00
C ASP A 83 6.07 -7.28 9.08
N LEU A 84 5.95 -7.53 7.78
CA LEU A 84 6.90 -7.05 6.80
C LEU A 84 6.90 -5.53 6.74
N LEU A 85 5.70 -4.92 6.74
CA LEU A 85 5.60 -3.47 6.70
C LEU A 85 6.21 -2.83 7.95
N VAL A 86 5.97 -3.42 9.11
CA VAL A 86 6.58 -2.92 10.34
C VAL A 86 8.09 -3.00 10.25
N THR A 87 8.61 -4.09 9.71
CA THR A 87 10.05 -4.25 9.52
C THR A 87 10.62 -3.19 8.59
N LEU A 88 9.85 -2.78 7.59
CA LEU A 88 10.26 -1.75 6.66
C LEU A 88 10.13 -0.33 7.23
N GLY A 89 9.66 -0.21 8.45
CA GLY A 89 9.53 1.09 9.08
C GLY A 89 8.11 1.61 9.21
N TYR A 90 7.13 0.89 8.63
CA TYR A 90 5.73 1.31 8.70
C TYR A 90 5.13 0.81 10.01
N VAL A 91 5.61 1.41 11.12
CA VAL A 91 5.32 0.89 12.45
C VAL A 91 3.89 1.09 12.91
N LYS A 92 3.13 1.95 12.21
CA LYS A 92 1.74 2.20 12.55
C LYS A 92 0.76 1.39 11.71
N THR A 93 1.26 0.37 11.03
CA THR A 93 0.41 -0.51 10.24
C THR A 93 -0.52 -1.30 11.13
N LYS A 94 -1.80 -1.35 10.74
CA LYS A 94 -2.80 -2.08 11.50
C LYS A 94 -3.35 -3.24 10.69
N LEU A 95 -3.56 -4.35 11.38
CA LEU A 95 -4.21 -5.50 10.80
C LEU A 95 -5.70 -5.38 11.11
N ILE A 96 -6.51 -5.35 10.09
CA ILE A 96 -7.96 -5.17 10.24
C ILE A 96 -8.70 -6.50 10.27
#